data_bb69e3df26143e8c6fd1d5640a475a44
#
_entry.id   bb69e3df26143e8c6fd1d5640a475a44
#
_cell.length_a   1.000
_cell.length_b   1.000
_cell.length_c   1.000
_cell.angle_alpha   90.00
_cell.angle_beta   90.00
_cell.angle_gamma   90.00
#
_symmetry.space_group_name_H-M   'P 1'
#
loop_
_entity.id
_entity.type
_entity.pdbx_description
1 polymer ?
#
loop_
_entity_poly.entity_id
_entity_poly.type
_entity_poly.pdbx_seq_one_letter_code
_entity_poly.pdbx_strand_id
1 'polypeptide(L)'
;MGGDLPPSHQTEVFENLINDKLNQFCPEKTVRISSQDKPWVTAEIKYLDRLKNREYTKKGKSLKYKQLAKQFKEKYEMEAKKYLRKNMDELMDCKPGQAYSVLKKMGAQPGDCIDSNTFTLPGHESENLSDQESAERIADYFAQISQEFPPLDRKLLPLRVQQKLDSQSSLPPIIDSHDAYQKIKAAKKPKSGVPGDLPRVIVQEFAPELAAPVYSIINNITQSGEWPTQWKQEWVTPIGKVPIPETEDDLRPISLTPFFSKVTEHFVVMWLLEYIGELIDFRQYGGIKGNSITHYLIEFLNFILINQDSTDQTAILACMVDFKKAFNRQNHNLLITKLSDMGVPSWLLKVVMAFLSDRKMVIRYKGKLSSMKNLPGGGPQGTLLGLLLFIVLINDAGFE
;
A
#
# COMPACT_ATOMS: atom_id res chain seq x y z
N MET A 1 17.47 21.33 10.89
CA MET A 1 16.45 21.01 11.89
C MET A 1 17.16 20.19 12.96
N GLY A 2 17.27 20.72 14.17
CA GLY A 2 18.12 20.14 15.21
C GLY A 2 17.62 18.81 15.73
N GLY A 3 18.54 17.89 16.04
CA GLY A 3 18.29 16.51 16.45
C GLY A 3 17.64 16.28 17.82
N ASP A 4 17.06 17.31 18.43
CA ASP A 4 16.50 17.25 19.81
C ASP A 4 14.95 17.10 19.84
N LEU A 5 14.29 17.10 18.67
CA LEU A 5 12.83 17.01 18.62
C LEU A 5 12.38 15.54 18.46
N PRO A 6 11.31 15.10 19.17
CA PRO A 6 10.73 13.77 18.95
C PRO A 6 10.35 13.53 17.48
N PRO A 7 10.49 12.30 16.94
CA PRO A 7 10.19 11.99 15.55
C PRO A 7 8.80 12.43 15.09
N SER A 8 7.78 12.31 15.94
CA SER A 8 6.42 12.76 15.64
C SER A 8 6.34 14.27 15.38
N HIS A 9 7.01 15.07 16.21
CA HIS A 9 7.02 16.52 16.05
C HIS A 9 7.84 16.96 14.83
N GLN A 10 9.01 16.33 14.63
CA GLN A 10 9.83 16.57 13.44
C GLN A 10 9.08 16.26 12.14
N THR A 11 8.35 15.16 12.12
CA THR A 11 7.49 14.76 10.98
C THR A 11 6.35 15.74 10.78
N GLU A 12 5.69 16.18 11.84
CA GLU A 12 4.58 17.15 11.77
C GLU A 12 5.05 18.50 11.18
N VAL A 13 6.16 19.03 11.66
CA VAL A 13 6.74 20.28 11.12
C VAL A 13 7.09 20.12 9.64
N PHE A 14 7.68 18.98 9.27
CA PHE A 14 8.05 18.69 7.90
C PHE A 14 6.83 18.58 6.98
N GLU A 15 5.80 17.81 7.36
CA GLU A 15 4.59 17.63 6.57
C GLU A 15 3.78 18.92 6.46
N ASN A 16 3.66 19.68 7.53
CA ASN A 16 2.98 20.97 7.51
C ASN A 16 3.66 21.96 6.57
N LEU A 17 5.00 22.07 6.63
CA LEU A 17 5.75 22.95 5.73
C LEU A 17 5.52 22.60 4.26
N ILE A 18 5.53 21.33 3.92
CA ILE A 18 5.30 20.88 2.54
C ILE A 18 3.85 21.17 2.11
N ASN A 19 2.87 20.85 2.95
CA ASN A 19 1.46 21.09 2.65
C ASN A 19 1.18 22.57 2.48
N ASP A 20 1.75 23.45 3.29
CA ASP A 20 1.63 24.90 3.14
C ASP A 20 2.18 25.38 1.79
N LYS A 21 3.37 24.87 1.39
CA LYS A 21 3.94 25.18 0.07
C LYS A 21 3.11 24.62 -1.08
N LEU A 22 2.59 23.42 -0.95
CA LEU A 22 1.69 22.84 -1.96
C LEU A 22 0.42 23.68 -2.12
N ASN A 23 -0.22 24.07 -1.02
CA ASN A 23 -1.43 24.90 -1.05
C ASN A 23 -1.15 26.28 -1.67
N GLN A 24 0.04 26.84 -1.41
CA GLN A 24 0.46 28.13 -1.94
C GLN A 24 0.71 28.08 -3.46
N PHE A 25 1.43 27.04 -3.95
CA PHE A 25 1.89 26.99 -5.34
C PHE A 25 1.09 26.05 -6.24
N CYS A 26 0.46 25.03 -5.66
CA CYS A 26 -0.30 24.00 -6.36
C CYS A 26 -1.67 23.77 -5.69
N PRO A 27 -2.52 24.82 -5.57
CA PRO A 27 -3.80 24.68 -4.88
C PRO A 27 -4.70 23.65 -5.56
N GLU A 28 -5.40 22.86 -4.76
CA GLU A 28 -6.38 21.88 -5.24
C GLU A 28 -7.51 22.58 -5.99
N LYS A 29 -7.86 22.05 -7.16
CA LYS A 29 -9.01 22.51 -7.95
C LYS A 29 -9.99 21.37 -8.13
N THR A 30 -11.23 21.60 -7.73
CA THR A 30 -12.31 20.65 -8.02
C THR A 30 -12.64 20.71 -9.52
N VAL A 31 -12.39 19.58 -10.21
CA VAL A 31 -12.73 19.40 -11.62
C VAL A 31 -13.90 18.44 -11.73
N ARG A 32 -15.01 18.89 -12.34
CA ARG A 32 -16.15 18.02 -12.62
C ARG A 32 -15.80 17.09 -13.79
N ILE A 33 -15.64 15.81 -13.53
CA ILE A 33 -15.41 14.76 -14.54
C ILE A 33 -16.75 14.06 -14.77
N SER A 34 -17.18 13.96 -16.04
CA SER A 34 -18.31 13.11 -16.40
C SER A 34 -17.83 11.69 -16.64
N SER A 35 -18.57 10.69 -16.15
CA SER A 35 -18.29 9.26 -16.40
C SER A 35 -18.34 8.88 -17.88
N GLN A 36 -19.00 9.70 -18.70
CA GLN A 36 -19.10 9.51 -20.16
C GLN A 36 -17.93 10.13 -20.93
N ASP A 37 -17.06 10.91 -20.28
CA ASP A 37 -15.93 11.53 -20.96
C ASP A 37 -14.89 10.48 -21.33
N LYS A 38 -14.45 10.49 -22.59
CA LYS A 38 -13.33 9.66 -23.01
C LYS A 38 -12.03 10.17 -22.35
N PRO A 39 -11.05 9.28 -22.06
CA PRO A 39 -9.82 9.66 -21.32
C PRO A 39 -9.00 10.80 -21.94
N TRP A 40 -9.14 11.04 -23.22
CA TRP A 40 -8.43 12.11 -23.94
C TRP A 40 -9.19 13.44 -23.98
N VAL A 41 -10.38 13.54 -23.36
CA VAL A 41 -11.16 14.77 -23.33
C VAL A 41 -10.60 15.72 -22.28
N THR A 42 -9.86 16.71 -22.74
CA THR A 42 -9.23 17.76 -21.89
C THR A 42 -10.21 18.90 -21.58
N ALA A 43 -9.83 19.74 -20.60
CA ALA A 43 -10.59 20.95 -20.27
C ALA A 43 -10.73 21.90 -21.49
N GLU A 44 -9.71 21.96 -22.36
CA GLU A 44 -9.71 22.76 -23.58
C GLU A 44 -10.72 22.24 -24.60
N ILE A 45 -10.80 20.92 -24.79
CA ILE A 45 -11.81 20.29 -25.65
C ILE A 45 -13.21 20.61 -25.16
N LYS A 46 -13.46 20.49 -23.85
CA LYS A 46 -14.75 20.86 -23.25
C LYS A 46 -15.08 22.33 -23.40
N TYR A 47 -14.09 23.20 -23.34
CA TYR A 47 -14.27 24.63 -23.57
C TYR A 47 -14.66 24.92 -25.02
N LEU A 48 -13.96 24.34 -25.99
CA LEU A 48 -14.29 24.47 -27.42
C LEU A 48 -15.68 23.92 -27.73
N ASP A 49 -16.06 22.80 -27.12
CA ASP A 49 -17.42 22.25 -27.28
C ASP A 49 -18.50 23.18 -26.78
N ARG A 50 -18.30 23.81 -25.61
CA ARG A 50 -19.24 24.80 -25.06
C ARG A 50 -19.35 26.04 -25.96
N LEU A 51 -18.23 26.51 -26.47
CA LEU A 51 -18.23 27.66 -27.38
C LEU A 51 -18.97 27.36 -28.69
N LYS A 52 -18.67 26.18 -29.28
CA LYS A 52 -19.34 25.69 -30.49
C LYS A 52 -20.85 25.57 -30.29
N ASN A 53 -21.28 24.94 -29.20
CA ASN A 53 -22.70 24.74 -28.88
C ASN A 53 -23.40 26.07 -28.58
N ARG A 54 -22.75 26.99 -27.87
CA ARG A 54 -23.28 28.34 -27.60
C ARG A 54 -23.48 29.16 -28.89
N GLU A 55 -22.55 29.09 -29.84
CA GLU A 55 -22.66 29.77 -31.13
C GLU A 55 -23.77 29.14 -31.96
N TYR A 56 -23.88 27.80 -31.98
CA TYR A 56 -24.96 27.10 -32.65
C TYR A 56 -26.35 27.52 -32.16
N THR A 57 -26.53 27.58 -30.83
CA THR A 57 -27.82 28.02 -30.24
C THR A 57 -28.16 29.46 -30.59
N LYS A 58 -27.15 30.35 -30.74
CA LYS A 58 -27.39 31.74 -31.05
C LYS A 58 -27.65 32.06 -32.53
N LYS A 59 -26.91 31.41 -33.43
CA LYS A 59 -26.83 31.77 -34.86
C LYS A 59 -26.88 30.59 -35.82
N GLY A 60 -27.20 29.38 -35.31
CA GLY A 60 -27.19 28.16 -36.13
C GLY A 60 -25.81 27.86 -36.71
N LYS A 61 -25.77 27.32 -37.92
CA LYS A 61 -24.51 26.94 -38.62
C LYS A 61 -23.76 28.14 -39.21
N SER A 62 -23.50 29.16 -38.41
CA SER A 62 -22.76 30.37 -38.83
C SER A 62 -21.32 30.01 -39.25
N LEU A 63 -20.62 30.96 -39.93
CA LEU A 63 -19.21 30.82 -40.29
C LEU A 63 -18.35 30.58 -39.06
N LYS A 64 -18.63 31.29 -37.97
CA LYS A 64 -17.94 31.11 -36.67
C LYS A 64 -18.19 29.73 -36.05
N TYR A 65 -19.42 29.19 -36.15
CA TYR A 65 -19.71 27.83 -35.74
C TYR A 65 -18.87 26.82 -36.53
N LYS A 66 -18.77 26.97 -37.87
CA LYS A 66 -17.95 26.09 -38.71
C LYS A 66 -16.46 26.10 -38.31
N GLN A 67 -15.93 27.29 -37.99
CA GLN A 67 -14.54 27.43 -37.51
C GLN A 67 -14.34 26.75 -36.16
N LEU A 68 -15.22 26.98 -35.19
CA LEU A 68 -15.17 26.38 -33.88
C LEU A 68 -15.33 24.82 -33.95
N ALA A 69 -16.20 24.35 -34.85
CA ALA A 69 -16.40 22.91 -35.06
C ALA A 69 -15.15 22.25 -35.68
N LYS A 70 -14.45 22.95 -36.58
CA LYS A 70 -13.19 22.51 -37.14
C LYS A 70 -12.09 22.44 -36.06
N GLN A 71 -11.91 23.49 -35.27
CA GLN A 71 -10.96 23.55 -34.17
C GLN A 71 -11.22 22.48 -33.12
N PHE A 72 -12.48 22.26 -32.74
CA PHE A 72 -12.87 21.19 -31.83
C PHE A 72 -12.47 19.83 -32.38
N LYS A 73 -12.79 19.53 -33.66
CA LYS A 73 -12.48 18.25 -34.29
C LYS A 73 -10.98 17.99 -34.35
N GLU A 74 -10.20 18.96 -34.81
CA GLU A 74 -8.75 18.87 -34.93
C GLU A 74 -8.11 18.61 -33.54
N LYS A 75 -8.52 19.36 -32.52
CA LYS A 75 -8.02 19.21 -31.16
C LYS A 75 -8.40 17.84 -30.57
N TYR A 76 -9.64 17.43 -30.75
CA TYR A 76 -10.12 16.14 -30.28
C TYR A 76 -9.34 14.96 -30.91
N GLU A 77 -9.14 14.98 -32.24
CA GLU A 77 -8.39 13.95 -32.94
C GLU A 77 -6.91 13.95 -32.54
N MET A 78 -6.32 15.12 -32.35
CA MET A 78 -4.93 15.26 -31.90
C MET A 78 -4.73 14.64 -30.51
N GLU A 79 -5.57 14.98 -29.55
CA GLU A 79 -5.47 14.45 -28.18
C GLU A 79 -5.78 12.94 -28.14
N ALA A 80 -6.75 12.47 -28.94
CA ALA A 80 -7.05 11.05 -29.07
C ALA A 80 -5.85 10.25 -29.64
N LYS A 81 -5.22 10.75 -30.71
CA LYS A 81 -4.02 10.15 -31.29
C LYS A 81 -2.84 10.13 -30.30
N LYS A 82 -2.64 11.24 -29.56
CA LYS A 82 -1.59 11.35 -28.55
C LYS A 82 -1.81 10.33 -27.42
N TYR A 83 -3.05 10.19 -26.94
CA TYR A 83 -3.41 9.22 -25.93
C TYR A 83 -3.19 7.77 -26.39
N LEU A 84 -3.66 7.43 -27.60
CA LEU A 84 -3.50 6.09 -28.17
C LEU A 84 -2.02 5.75 -28.40
N ARG A 85 -1.23 6.69 -28.94
CA ARG A 85 0.20 6.49 -29.15
C ARG A 85 0.92 6.21 -27.83
N LYS A 86 0.65 7.02 -26.81
CA LYS A 86 1.23 6.81 -25.47
C LYS A 86 0.91 5.43 -24.89
N ASN A 87 -0.33 4.95 -25.07
CA ASN A 87 -0.70 3.61 -24.57
C ASN A 87 -0.10 2.49 -25.46
N MET A 88 0.09 2.72 -26.75
CA MET A 88 0.82 1.77 -27.61
C MET A 88 2.29 1.64 -27.18
N ASP A 89 2.97 2.75 -26.93
CA ASP A 89 4.33 2.73 -26.41
C ASP A 89 4.40 2.01 -25.06
N GLU A 90 3.44 2.30 -24.14
CA GLU A 90 3.31 1.59 -22.85
C GLU A 90 3.07 0.08 -23.05
N LEU A 91 2.32 -0.34 -24.07
CA LEU A 91 2.06 -1.74 -24.39
C LEU A 91 3.31 -2.46 -24.92
N MET A 92 4.10 -1.78 -25.76
CA MET A 92 5.33 -2.36 -26.30
C MET A 92 6.41 -2.57 -25.23
N ASP A 93 6.46 -1.68 -24.24
CA ASP A 93 7.46 -1.71 -23.16
C ASP A 93 7.01 -2.51 -21.93
N CYS A 94 5.74 -2.94 -21.86
CA CYS A 94 5.21 -3.60 -20.68
C CYS A 94 5.54 -5.10 -20.61
N LYS A 95 5.64 -5.61 -19.39
CA LYS A 95 5.73 -7.07 -19.15
C LYS A 95 4.42 -7.76 -19.54
N PRO A 96 4.45 -9.04 -19.99
CA PRO A 96 3.24 -9.77 -20.43
C PRO A 96 2.04 -9.69 -19.46
N GLY A 97 2.29 -9.77 -18.14
CA GLY A 97 1.23 -9.65 -17.13
C GLY A 97 0.60 -8.25 -16.98
N GLN A 98 1.20 -7.22 -17.58
CA GLN A 98 0.70 -5.84 -17.56
C GLN A 98 -0.03 -5.46 -18.85
N ALA A 99 0.17 -6.22 -19.93
CA ALA A 99 -0.41 -5.95 -21.25
C ALA A 99 -1.93 -5.80 -21.21
N TYR A 100 -2.62 -6.66 -20.46
CA TYR A 100 -4.08 -6.59 -20.30
C TYR A 100 -4.56 -5.28 -19.66
N SER A 101 -3.82 -4.74 -18.69
CA SER A 101 -4.17 -3.47 -18.05
C SER A 101 -4.03 -2.28 -18.99
N VAL A 102 -3.07 -2.34 -19.92
CA VAL A 102 -2.85 -1.31 -20.95
C VAL A 102 -3.94 -1.42 -22.02
N LEU A 103 -4.25 -2.61 -22.48
CA LEU A 103 -5.35 -2.86 -23.43
C LEU A 103 -6.69 -2.38 -22.89
N LYS A 104 -6.95 -2.58 -21.58
CA LYS A 104 -8.15 -2.07 -20.92
C LYS A 104 -8.23 -0.54 -20.97
N LYS A 105 -7.12 0.18 -20.78
CA LYS A 105 -7.05 1.64 -20.93
C LYS A 105 -7.38 2.08 -22.37
N MET A 106 -7.03 1.27 -23.37
CA MET A 106 -7.27 1.55 -24.79
C MET A 106 -8.72 1.29 -25.24
N GLY A 107 -9.57 0.78 -24.37
CA GLY A 107 -11.00 0.56 -24.66
C GLY A 107 -11.40 -0.91 -24.85
N ALA A 108 -10.53 -1.86 -24.52
CA ALA A 108 -10.95 -3.24 -24.37
C ALA A 108 -12.02 -3.29 -23.26
N GLN A 109 -13.18 -3.88 -23.55
CA GLN A 109 -14.26 -4.00 -22.57
C GLN A 109 -13.75 -4.70 -21.31
N PRO A 110 -14.04 -4.20 -20.10
CA PRO A 110 -13.70 -4.91 -18.90
C PRO A 110 -14.51 -6.20 -18.86
N GLY A 111 -13.87 -7.34 -18.92
CA GLY A 111 -14.39 -8.47 -18.18
C GLY A 111 -14.45 -8.04 -16.73
N ASP A 112 -15.57 -8.25 -16.07
CA ASP A 112 -15.96 -7.81 -14.74
C ASP A 112 -14.83 -7.67 -13.72
N CYS A 113 -14.03 -6.60 -13.80
CA CYS A 113 -13.24 -6.14 -12.70
C CYS A 113 -14.19 -5.34 -11.82
N ILE A 114 -14.71 -5.96 -10.80
CA ILE A 114 -15.46 -5.32 -9.74
C ILE A 114 -14.51 -4.28 -9.13
N ASP A 115 -14.79 -3.02 -9.41
CA ASP A 115 -14.10 -1.90 -8.78
C ASP A 115 -14.38 -2.05 -7.28
N SER A 116 -13.35 -2.03 -6.45
CA SER A 116 -13.43 -2.23 -5.00
C SER A 116 -14.41 -1.29 -4.28
N ASN A 117 -14.92 -0.29 -4.99
CA ASN A 117 -15.91 0.67 -4.50
C ASN A 117 -17.37 0.35 -4.93
N THR A 118 -17.64 -0.75 -5.64
CA THR A 118 -18.95 -0.99 -6.27
C THR A 118 -19.74 -2.15 -5.66
N PHE A 119 -19.14 -2.99 -4.84
CA PHE A 119 -19.88 -4.06 -4.20
C PHE A 119 -20.70 -3.54 -3.00
N THR A 120 -21.85 -4.12 -2.74
CA THR A 120 -22.63 -3.95 -1.51
C THR A 120 -22.78 -5.32 -0.87
N LEU A 121 -22.58 -5.40 0.45
CA LEU A 121 -22.79 -6.65 1.17
C LEU A 121 -24.31 -6.91 1.31
N PRO A 122 -24.82 -8.10 0.98
CA PRO A 122 -26.25 -8.42 1.08
C PRO A 122 -26.83 -8.18 2.47
N GLY A 123 -26.06 -8.46 3.54
CA GLY A 123 -26.46 -8.17 4.91
C GLY A 123 -26.67 -6.67 5.17
N HIS A 124 -25.87 -5.81 4.56
CA HIS A 124 -26.01 -4.34 4.66
C HIS A 124 -27.22 -3.82 3.87
N GLU A 125 -27.53 -4.43 2.73
CA GLU A 125 -28.73 -4.09 1.96
C GLU A 125 -30.01 -4.51 2.69
N SER A 126 -30.04 -5.71 3.26
CA SER A 126 -31.21 -6.22 4.00
C SER A 126 -31.53 -5.40 5.25
N GLU A 127 -30.51 -4.81 5.88
CA GLU A 127 -30.65 -3.91 7.03
C GLU A 127 -30.82 -2.44 6.63
N ASN A 128 -30.86 -2.11 5.32
CA ASN A 128 -30.95 -0.76 4.76
C ASN A 128 -29.86 0.21 5.30
N LEU A 129 -28.63 -0.30 5.49
CA LEU A 129 -27.54 0.52 5.98
C LEU A 129 -27.10 1.55 4.91
N SER A 130 -26.87 2.77 5.32
CA SER A 130 -26.21 3.77 4.50
C SER A 130 -24.75 3.38 4.22
N ASP A 131 -24.12 3.95 3.19
CA ASP A 131 -22.70 3.72 2.90
C ASP A 131 -21.79 4.12 4.07
N GLN A 132 -22.21 5.10 4.90
CA GLN A 132 -21.49 5.51 6.11
C GLN A 132 -21.58 4.43 7.19
N GLU A 133 -22.77 3.91 7.47
CA GLU A 133 -22.99 2.84 8.46
C GLU A 133 -22.30 1.54 8.01
N SER A 134 -22.31 1.26 6.72
CA SER A 134 -21.58 0.13 6.16
C SER A 134 -20.06 0.28 6.37
N ALA A 135 -19.51 1.49 6.21
CA ALA A 135 -18.09 1.75 6.49
C ALA A 135 -17.76 1.53 7.97
N GLU A 136 -18.64 1.99 8.89
CA GLU A 136 -18.48 1.78 10.33
C GLU A 136 -18.51 0.29 10.69
N ARG A 137 -19.48 -0.45 10.18
CA ARG A 137 -19.63 -1.89 10.45
C ARG A 137 -18.42 -2.69 9.98
N ILE A 138 -17.91 -2.41 8.77
CA ILE A 138 -16.68 -3.03 8.27
C ILE A 138 -15.48 -2.66 9.16
N ALA A 139 -15.41 -1.42 9.65
CA ALA A 139 -14.34 -0.99 10.56
C ALA A 139 -14.39 -1.72 11.90
N ASP A 140 -15.58 -1.85 12.49
CA ASP A 140 -15.78 -2.57 13.75
C ASP A 140 -15.41 -4.05 13.61
N TYR A 141 -15.80 -4.67 12.50
CA TYR A 141 -15.42 -6.04 12.19
C TYR A 141 -13.91 -6.27 12.16
N PHE A 142 -13.15 -5.45 11.43
CA PHE A 142 -11.69 -5.58 11.38
C PHE A 142 -11.02 -5.20 12.70
N ALA A 143 -11.53 -4.20 13.42
CA ALA A 143 -11.02 -3.84 14.74
C ALA A 143 -11.20 -4.98 15.75
N GLN A 144 -12.36 -5.65 15.74
CA GLN A 144 -12.64 -6.79 16.62
C GLN A 144 -11.64 -7.94 16.41
N ILE A 145 -11.28 -8.26 15.15
CA ILE A 145 -10.31 -9.32 14.87
C ILE A 145 -8.94 -8.99 15.46
N SER A 146 -8.51 -7.72 15.41
CA SER A 146 -7.23 -7.29 15.93
C SER A 146 -7.11 -7.40 17.46
N GLN A 147 -8.24 -7.57 18.17
CA GLN A 147 -8.31 -7.71 19.63
C GLN A 147 -8.17 -9.16 20.12
N GLU A 148 -7.98 -10.12 19.22
CA GLU A 148 -7.85 -11.55 19.59
C GLU A 148 -6.66 -11.81 20.52
N PHE A 149 -5.57 -11.05 20.36
CA PHE A 149 -4.40 -11.12 21.22
C PHE A 149 -4.25 -9.86 22.06
N PRO A 150 -3.64 -9.95 23.25
CA PRO A 150 -3.37 -8.77 24.06
C PRO A 150 -2.47 -7.79 23.29
N PRO A 151 -2.65 -6.49 23.50
CA PRO A 151 -1.80 -5.48 22.88
C PRO A 151 -0.33 -5.71 23.25
N LEU A 152 0.57 -5.17 22.42
CA LEU A 152 1.99 -5.23 22.70
C LEU A 152 2.30 -4.54 24.02
N ASP A 153 2.74 -5.32 25.00
CA ASP A 153 3.16 -4.83 26.31
C ASP A 153 4.50 -5.46 26.68
N ARG A 154 5.47 -4.60 26.97
CA ARG A 154 6.79 -5.04 27.42
C ARG A 154 6.74 -6.01 28.61
N LYS A 155 5.76 -5.84 29.52
CA LYS A 155 5.59 -6.72 30.70
C LYS A 155 5.17 -8.14 30.34
N LEU A 156 4.55 -8.33 29.19
CA LEU A 156 4.16 -9.65 28.66
C LEU A 156 5.30 -10.36 27.91
N LEU A 157 6.39 -9.66 27.63
CA LEU A 157 7.54 -10.27 26.96
C LEU A 157 8.36 -11.13 27.95
N PRO A 158 9.02 -12.21 27.49
CA PRO A 158 9.95 -12.96 28.32
C PRO A 158 11.05 -12.11 28.92
N LEU A 159 11.51 -12.43 30.13
CA LEU A 159 12.53 -11.65 30.88
C LEU A 159 13.80 -11.41 30.05
N ARG A 160 14.26 -12.43 29.27
CA ARG A 160 15.42 -12.33 28.37
C ARG A 160 15.25 -11.23 27.33
N VAL A 161 14.03 -11.05 26.81
CA VAL A 161 13.70 -10.02 25.80
C VAL A 161 13.67 -8.63 26.48
N GLN A 162 13.07 -8.54 27.67
CA GLN A 162 13.06 -7.29 28.45
C GLN A 162 14.48 -6.82 28.77
N GLN A 163 15.36 -7.72 29.23
CA GLN A 163 16.77 -7.42 29.48
C GLN A 163 17.53 -6.99 28.23
N LYS A 164 17.25 -7.64 27.10
CA LYS A 164 17.83 -7.25 25.80
C LYS A 164 17.41 -5.86 25.37
N LEU A 165 16.13 -5.48 25.59
CA LEU A 165 15.63 -4.13 25.31
C LEU A 165 16.31 -3.05 26.18
N ASP A 166 16.79 -3.39 27.38
CA ASP A 166 17.53 -2.47 28.25
C ASP A 166 19.03 -2.37 27.88
N SER A 167 19.53 -3.36 27.14
CA SER A 167 20.94 -3.36 26.73
C SER A 167 21.15 -2.41 25.53
N GLN A 168 22.26 -1.66 25.58
CA GLN A 168 22.77 -0.90 24.41
C GLN A 168 23.86 -1.73 23.72
N SER A 169 23.47 -2.83 23.08
CA SER A 169 24.42 -3.76 22.49
C SER A 169 25.02 -3.32 21.15
N SER A 170 24.38 -2.40 20.45
CA SER A 170 24.88 -1.83 19.18
C SER A 170 24.24 -0.46 18.90
N LEU A 171 24.96 0.36 18.15
CA LEU A 171 24.41 1.61 17.62
C LEU A 171 23.62 1.34 16.33
N PRO A 172 22.52 2.09 16.11
CA PRO A 172 21.81 2.01 14.83
C PRO A 172 22.69 2.52 13.68
N PRO A 173 22.55 1.94 12.49
CA PRO A 173 23.21 2.49 11.30
C PRO A 173 22.64 3.87 10.99
N ILE A 174 23.49 4.70 10.41
CA ILE A 174 23.11 6.06 9.99
C ILE A 174 22.97 6.02 8.47
N ILE A 175 21.81 6.42 7.96
CA ILE A 175 21.62 6.67 6.53
C ILE A 175 22.02 8.11 6.19
N ASP A 176 22.46 8.34 4.98
CA ASP A 176 22.80 9.65 4.49
C ASP A 176 21.73 10.24 3.52
N SER A 177 21.99 11.46 3.08
CA SER A 177 21.09 12.15 2.15
C SER A 177 21.00 11.43 0.77
N HIS A 178 22.06 10.76 0.36
CA HIS A 178 22.08 10.02 -0.90
C HIS A 178 21.18 8.80 -0.87
N ASP A 179 21.20 8.02 0.22
CA ASP A 179 20.36 6.87 0.43
C ASP A 179 18.87 7.25 0.36
N ALA A 180 18.51 8.31 1.12
CA ALA A 180 17.15 8.84 1.11
C ALA A 180 16.74 9.34 -0.28
N TYR A 181 17.62 10.10 -0.98
CA TYR A 181 17.38 10.58 -2.33
C TYR A 181 17.11 9.43 -3.30
N GLN A 182 17.97 8.42 -3.35
CA GLN A 182 17.80 7.27 -4.24
C GLN A 182 16.46 6.58 -4.02
N LYS A 183 16.07 6.40 -2.78
CA LYS A 183 14.80 5.77 -2.42
C LYS A 183 13.59 6.60 -2.80
N ILE A 184 13.62 7.91 -2.56
CA ILE A 184 12.56 8.84 -2.93
C ILE A 184 12.41 8.90 -4.47
N LYS A 185 13.52 9.03 -5.19
CA LYS A 185 13.55 9.11 -6.66
C LYS A 185 13.04 7.83 -7.33
N ALA A 186 13.38 6.66 -6.79
CA ALA A 186 12.95 5.35 -7.31
C ALA A 186 11.48 5.01 -7.00
N ALA A 187 10.76 5.85 -6.25
CA ALA A 187 9.41 5.56 -5.82
C ALA A 187 8.41 5.50 -6.99
N LYS A 188 7.70 4.38 -7.12
CA LYS A 188 6.70 4.19 -8.17
C LYS A 188 5.41 4.97 -7.87
N LYS A 189 4.71 5.41 -8.93
CA LYS A 189 3.39 6.04 -8.78
C LYS A 189 2.41 5.04 -8.14
N PRO A 190 1.76 5.38 -7.01
CA PRO A 190 0.80 4.50 -6.38
C PRO A 190 -0.47 4.38 -7.24
N LYS A 191 -1.13 3.24 -7.17
CA LYS A 191 -2.43 3.02 -7.82
C LYS A 191 -3.57 3.72 -7.07
N SER A 192 -3.46 3.84 -5.75
CA SER A 192 -4.33 4.63 -4.88
C SER A 192 -3.50 5.36 -3.84
N GLY A 193 -3.91 6.59 -3.47
CA GLY A 193 -3.21 7.43 -2.50
C GLY A 193 -3.91 7.45 -1.14
N VAL A 194 -3.13 7.76 -0.11
CA VAL A 194 -3.63 8.19 1.19
C VAL A 194 -4.13 9.63 1.03
N PRO A 195 -5.31 9.99 1.57
CA PRO A 195 -5.74 11.38 1.60
C PRO A 195 -4.69 12.27 2.30
N GLY A 196 -4.35 13.38 1.67
CA GLY A 196 -3.32 14.29 2.18
C GLY A 196 -1.86 13.88 1.89
N ASP A 197 -1.63 12.71 1.25
CA ASP A 197 -0.28 12.30 0.85
C ASP A 197 0.20 13.11 -0.36
N LEU A 198 1.52 13.33 -0.43
CA LEU A 198 2.13 14.12 -1.50
C LEU A 198 1.92 13.48 -2.88
N PRO A 199 1.56 14.27 -3.91
CA PRO A 199 1.54 13.77 -5.28
C PRO A 199 2.92 13.23 -5.69
N ARG A 200 2.96 12.02 -6.23
CA ARG A 200 4.23 11.34 -6.54
C ARG A 200 5.13 12.14 -7.50
N VAL A 201 4.55 12.88 -8.42
CA VAL A 201 5.30 13.76 -9.34
C VAL A 201 6.08 14.80 -8.55
N ILE A 202 5.45 15.42 -7.55
CA ILE A 202 6.10 16.42 -6.67
C ILE A 202 7.23 15.76 -5.88
N VAL A 203 6.96 14.59 -5.27
CA VAL A 203 7.96 13.86 -4.50
C VAL A 203 9.20 13.50 -5.33
N GLN A 204 9.03 13.09 -6.58
CA GLN A 204 10.14 12.73 -7.47
C GLN A 204 10.90 13.95 -7.99
N GLU A 205 10.20 15.04 -8.27
CA GLU A 205 10.81 16.28 -8.75
C GLU A 205 11.66 16.93 -7.67
N PHE A 206 11.15 17.00 -6.45
CA PHE A 206 11.82 17.61 -5.30
C PHE A 206 12.57 16.58 -4.43
N ALA A 207 12.92 15.41 -4.98
CA ALA A 207 13.65 14.39 -4.25
C ALA A 207 14.99 14.88 -3.63
N PRO A 208 15.79 15.73 -4.29
CA PRO A 208 17.01 16.27 -3.69
C PRO A 208 16.75 17.09 -2.43
N GLU A 209 15.72 17.96 -2.45
CA GLU A 209 15.35 18.83 -1.33
C GLU A 209 14.69 18.06 -0.18
N LEU A 210 13.91 17.02 -0.52
CA LEU A 210 13.24 16.16 0.44
C LEU A 210 14.18 15.17 1.13
N ALA A 211 15.30 14.83 0.52
CA ALA A 211 16.22 13.82 1.03
C ALA A 211 16.77 14.21 2.43
N ALA A 212 17.20 15.47 2.61
CA ALA A 212 17.81 15.93 3.86
C ALA A 212 16.87 15.84 5.07
N PRO A 213 15.63 16.37 5.05
CA PRO A 213 14.71 16.19 6.17
C PRO A 213 14.29 14.73 6.38
N VAL A 214 14.15 13.94 5.30
CA VAL A 214 13.72 12.54 5.41
C VAL A 214 14.77 11.67 6.09
N TYR A 215 16.06 11.75 5.70
CA TYR A 215 17.09 10.97 6.37
C TYR A 215 17.25 11.39 7.85
N SER A 216 17.09 12.67 8.14
CA SER A 216 17.12 13.16 9.53
C SER A 216 16.00 12.54 10.38
N ILE A 217 14.78 12.48 9.86
CA ILE A 217 13.64 11.82 10.52
C ILE A 217 13.93 10.32 10.74
N ILE A 218 14.42 9.62 9.71
CA ILE A 218 14.70 8.18 9.81
C ILE A 218 15.80 7.90 10.84
N ASN A 219 16.89 8.67 10.84
CA ASN A 219 17.95 8.53 11.83
C ASN A 219 17.46 8.84 13.26
N ASN A 220 16.57 9.81 13.41
CA ASN A 220 15.96 10.09 14.71
C ASN A 220 15.06 8.93 15.18
N ILE A 221 14.28 8.33 14.29
CA ILE A 221 13.45 7.13 14.58
C ILE A 221 14.34 5.98 15.10
N THR A 222 15.47 5.72 14.45
CA THR A 222 16.37 4.62 14.84
C THR A 222 17.07 4.87 16.15
N GLN A 223 17.43 6.13 16.45
CA GLN A 223 18.08 6.53 17.68
C GLN A 223 17.14 6.57 18.89
N SER A 224 15.93 7.12 18.71
CA SER A 224 14.93 7.22 19.77
C SER A 224 14.15 5.91 20.00
N GLY A 225 14.01 5.07 18.97
CA GLY A 225 13.12 3.91 18.98
C GLY A 225 11.64 4.30 18.91
N GLU A 226 11.32 5.49 18.42
CA GLU A 226 9.96 6.00 18.30
C GLU A 226 9.52 6.02 16.82
N TRP A 227 8.24 5.74 16.56
CA TRP A 227 7.64 5.84 15.22
C TRP A 227 6.66 7.00 15.17
N PRO A 228 6.69 7.89 14.17
CA PRO A 228 5.80 9.05 14.09
C PRO A 228 4.32 8.65 14.17
N THR A 229 3.58 9.34 15.03
CA THR A 229 2.15 9.04 15.28
C THR A 229 1.32 9.18 14.02
N GLN A 230 1.63 10.16 13.15
CA GLN A 230 0.95 10.39 11.88
C GLN A 230 1.10 9.19 10.93
N TRP A 231 2.22 8.45 11.01
CA TRP A 231 2.50 7.29 10.17
C TRP A 231 1.91 5.98 10.70
N LYS A 232 1.32 6.00 11.90
CA LYS A 232 0.59 4.87 12.49
C LYS A 232 -0.88 4.80 12.04
N GLN A 233 -1.34 5.80 11.28
CA GLN A 233 -2.69 5.83 10.73
C GLN A 233 -2.75 5.09 9.39
N GLU A 234 -3.69 4.18 9.26
CA GLU A 234 -3.92 3.39 8.04
C GLU A 234 -5.25 3.79 7.40
N TRP A 235 -5.18 4.07 6.11
CA TRP A 235 -6.39 4.19 5.29
C TRP A 235 -6.66 2.84 4.66
N VAL A 236 -7.70 2.16 5.12
CA VAL A 236 -8.01 0.80 4.68
C VAL A 236 -9.10 0.83 3.63
N THR A 237 -8.80 0.23 2.48
CA THR A 237 -9.79 0.00 1.42
C THR A 237 -10.15 -1.48 1.41
N PRO A 238 -11.40 -1.86 1.72
CA PRO A 238 -11.83 -3.25 1.66
C PRO A 238 -11.93 -3.69 0.21
N ILE A 239 -11.36 -4.86 -0.10
CA ILE A 239 -11.41 -5.48 -1.44
C ILE A 239 -12.00 -6.88 -1.28
N GLY A 240 -12.95 -7.26 -2.14
CA GLY A 240 -13.51 -8.61 -2.15
C GLY A 240 -12.45 -9.68 -2.43
N LYS A 241 -12.46 -10.76 -1.65
CA LYS A 241 -11.69 -11.99 -1.93
C LYS A 241 -12.31 -12.77 -3.08
N VAL A 242 -13.61 -12.66 -3.21
CA VAL A 242 -14.46 -13.32 -4.21
C VAL A 242 -15.16 -12.27 -5.07
N PRO A 243 -15.61 -12.60 -6.27
CA PRO A 243 -16.30 -11.66 -7.17
C PRO A 243 -17.53 -10.99 -6.54
N ILE A 244 -18.29 -11.72 -5.75
CA ILE A 244 -19.48 -11.23 -5.04
C ILE A 244 -19.28 -11.54 -3.55
N PRO A 245 -18.78 -10.58 -2.74
CA PRO A 245 -18.66 -10.75 -1.29
C PRO A 245 -20.05 -10.81 -0.65
N GLU A 246 -20.27 -11.77 0.24
CA GLU A 246 -21.52 -11.93 0.97
C GLU A 246 -21.43 -11.35 2.39
N THR A 247 -20.27 -11.45 3.00
CA THR A 247 -20.00 -11.02 4.37
C THR A 247 -18.71 -10.23 4.47
N GLU A 248 -18.47 -9.58 5.62
CA GLU A 248 -17.20 -8.91 5.90
C GLU A 248 -16.00 -9.87 5.90
N ASP A 249 -16.24 -11.18 6.12
CA ASP A 249 -15.21 -12.23 6.05
C ASP A 249 -14.63 -12.39 4.63
N ASP A 250 -15.41 -12.05 3.63
CA ASP A 250 -15.01 -12.10 2.22
C ASP A 250 -14.19 -10.87 1.79
N LEU A 251 -13.88 -9.98 2.71
CA LEU A 251 -13.12 -8.77 2.44
C LEU A 251 -11.66 -8.91 2.88
N ARG A 252 -10.76 -8.26 2.11
CA ARG A 252 -9.35 -8.03 2.45
C ARG A 252 -9.16 -6.57 2.83
N PRO A 253 -8.69 -6.23 4.02
CA PRO A 253 -8.38 -4.87 4.40
C PRO A 253 -7.02 -4.45 3.83
N ILE A 254 -7.00 -3.79 2.68
CA ILE A 254 -5.75 -3.31 2.10
C ILE A 254 -5.38 -1.97 2.74
N SER A 255 -4.30 -1.98 3.52
CA SER A 255 -3.80 -0.81 4.23
C SER A 255 -2.98 0.09 3.31
N LEU A 256 -3.34 1.36 3.29
CA LEU A 256 -2.59 2.42 2.64
C LEU A 256 -1.93 3.26 3.74
N THR A 257 -0.60 3.29 3.75
CA THR A 257 0.20 4.07 4.69
C THR A 257 0.86 5.26 3.97
N PRO A 258 1.20 6.34 4.70
CA PRO A 258 1.87 7.52 4.12
C PRO A 258 3.16 7.17 3.39
N PHE A 259 3.49 7.98 2.38
CA PHE A 259 4.66 7.72 1.54
C PHE A 259 5.96 7.63 2.32
N PHE A 260 6.21 8.58 3.21
CA PHE A 260 7.47 8.60 3.97
C PHE A 260 7.55 7.48 5.01
N SER A 261 6.40 7.02 5.53
CA SER A 261 6.33 5.77 6.30
C SER A 261 6.87 4.59 5.49
N LYS A 262 6.44 4.44 4.22
CA LYS A 262 6.94 3.36 3.34
C LYS A 262 8.42 3.48 3.00
N VAL A 263 8.94 4.70 2.89
CA VAL A 263 10.39 4.94 2.72
C VAL A 263 11.14 4.45 3.95
N THR A 264 10.67 4.80 5.14
CA THR A 264 11.26 4.35 6.41
C THR A 264 11.17 2.83 6.59
N GLU A 265 9.99 2.25 6.31
CA GLU A 265 9.81 0.78 6.34
C GLU A 265 10.82 0.04 5.46
N HIS A 266 11.18 0.60 4.33
CA HIS A 266 12.19 0.00 3.46
C HIS A 266 13.54 -0.16 4.15
N PHE A 267 14.03 0.89 4.82
CA PHE A 267 15.30 0.82 5.55
C PHE A 267 15.21 -0.15 6.74
N VAL A 268 14.10 -0.12 7.48
CA VAL A 268 13.86 -1.05 8.59
C VAL A 268 13.86 -2.51 8.10
N VAL A 269 13.23 -2.78 6.95
CA VAL A 269 13.22 -4.13 6.33
C VAL A 269 14.62 -4.54 5.89
N MET A 270 15.41 -3.64 5.29
CA MET A 270 16.79 -3.94 4.91
C MET A 270 17.62 -4.33 6.14
N TRP A 271 17.57 -3.53 7.20
CA TRP A 271 18.29 -3.84 8.45
C TRP A 271 17.81 -5.14 9.12
N LEU A 272 16.50 -5.40 9.13
CA LEU A 272 16.00 -6.68 9.63
C LEU A 272 16.57 -7.85 8.83
N LEU A 273 16.57 -7.78 7.50
CA LEU A 273 17.09 -8.84 6.63
C LEU A 273 18.59 -9.08 6.80
N GLU A 274 19.38 -8.09 7.19
CA GLU A 274 20.79 -8.26 7.54
C GLU A 274 20.97 -9.21 8.75
N TYR A 275 20.05 -9.17 9.72
CA TYR A 275 20.12 -10.04 10.91
C TYR A 275 19.41 -11.38 10.74
N ILE A 276 18.26 -11.38 10.05
CA ILE A 276 17.39 -12.56 9.98
C ILE A 276 17.35 -13.24 8.62
N GLY A 277 17.95 -12.64 7.59
CA GLY A 277 17.79 -13.13 6.21
C GLY A 277 18.23 -14.59 6.02
N GLU A 278 19.35 -14.99 6.63
CA GLU A 278 19.86 -16.37 6.60
C GLU A 278 19.10 -17.33 7.53
N LEU A 279 18.28 -16.80 8.45
CA LEU A 279 17.47 -17.59 9.39
C LEU A 279 16.04 -17.82 8.86
N ILE A 280 15.68 -17.16 7.75
CA ILE A 280 14.41 -17.44 7.07
C ILE A 280 14.53 -18.75 6.34
N ASP A 281 13.53 -19.62 6.49
CA ASP A 281 13.48 -20.90 5.81
C ASP A 281 13.66 -20.73 4.30
N PHE A 282 14.60 -21.45 3.71
CA PHE A 282 14.87 -21.40 2.26
C PHE A 282 13.65 -21.82 1.42
N ARG A 283 12.70 -22.57 2.00
CA ARG A 283 11.42 -22.97 1.38
C ARG A 283 10.36 -21.87 1.43
N GLN A 284 10.68 -20.69 1.96
CA GLN A 284 9.80 -19.52 1.91
C GLN A 284 9.85 -18.88 0.52
N TYR A 285 8.94 -19.27 -0.37
CA TYR A 285 8.88 -18.76 -1.75
C TYR A 285 8.10 -17.46 -1.89
N GLY A 286 7.18 -17.18 -0.99
CA GLY A 286 6.35 -15.98 -1.02
C GLY A 286 6.98 -14.80 -0.27
N GLY A 287 6.96 -13.60 -0.87
CA GLY A 287 7.36 -12.37 -0.19
C GLY A 287 8.87 -12.14 -0.05
N ILE A 288 9.72 -13.06 -0.48
CA ILE A 288 11.18 -12.94 -0.48
C ILE A 288 11.69 -12.58 -1.86
N LYS A 289 12.59 -11.59 -1.92
CA LYS A 289 13.20 -11.16 -3.18
C LYS A 289 14.04 -12.29 -3.79
N GLY A 290 13.82 -12.57 -5.06
CA GLY A 290 14.50 -13.65 -5.78
C GLY A 290 13.72 -14.96 -5.82
N ASN A 291 12.77 -15.17 -4.93
CA ASN A 291 11.88 -16.33 -4.91
C ASN A 291 10.53 -16.02 -5.58
N SER A 292 9.86 -17.06 -6.03
CA SER A 292 8.53 -16.95 -6.64
C SER A 292 7.72 -18.23 -6.48
N ILE A 293 6.39 -18.09 -6.60
CA ILE A 293 5.47 -19.25 -6.64
C ILE A 293 5.86 -20.21 -7.77
N THR A 294 6.43 -19.71 -8.87
CA THR A 294 6.90 -20.56 -9.98
C THR A 294 8.02 -21.49 -9.52
N HIS A 295 8.98 -21.02 -8.73
CA HIS A 295 10.03 -21.87 -8.16
C HIS A 295 9.44 -22.96 -7.29
N TYR A 296 8.50 -22.60 -6.39
CA TYR A 296 7.80 -23.59 -5.57
C TYR A 296 7.08 -24.64 -6.43
N LEU A 297 6.35 -24.23 -7.46
CA LEU A 297 5.62 -25.17 -8.33
C LEU A 297 6.57 -26.12 -9.09
N ILE A 298 7.73 -25.62 -9.54
CA ILE A 298 8.76 -26.46 -10.18
C ILE A 298 9.26 -27.52 -9.20
N GLU A 299 9.63 -27.12 -7.98
CA GLU A 299 10.12 -28.08 -6.98
C GLU A 299 9.02 -29.08 -6.56
N PHE A 300 7.81 -28.61 -6.33
CA PHE A 300 6.68 -29.45 -5.97
C PHE A 300 6.34 -30.48 -7.06
N LEU A 301 6.27 -30.06 -8.32
CA LEU A 301 6.04 -30.95 -9.44
C LEU A 301 7.19 -31.93 -9.65
N ASN A 302 8.43 -31.46 -9.52
CA ASN A 302 9.62 -32.34 -9.62
C ASN A 302 9.62 -33.41 -8.51
N PHE A 303 9.28 -33.03 -7.27
CA PHE A 303 9.11 -33.97 -6.17
C PHE A 303 8.04 -35.04 -6.49
N ILE A 304 6.88 -34.63 -7.03
CA ILE A 304 5.82 -35.56 -7.43
C ILE A 304 6.34 -36.52 -8.50
N LEU A 305 6.94 -36.03 -9.58
CA LEU A 305 7.39 -36.83 -10.72
C LEU A 305 8.46 -37.85 -10.31
N ILE A 306 9.48 -37.44 -9.55
CA ILE A 306 10.53 -38.33 -9.07
C ILE A 306 9.97 -39.49 -8.21
N ASN A 307 8.99 -39.17 -7.34
CA ASN A 307 8.40 -40.18 -6.48
C ASN A 307 7.39 -41.09 -7.18
N GLN A 308 6.72 -40.61 -8.24
CA GLN A 308 5.84 -41.44 -9.08
C GLN A 308 6.62 -42.41 -9.96
N ASP A 309 7.82 -42.06 -10.41
CA ASP A 309 8.69 -42.91 -11.22
C ASP A 309 9.42 -43.98 -10.35
N SER A 310 9.28 -43.92 -9.02
CA SER A 310 9.86 -44.91 -8.14
C SER A 310 9.14 -46.26 -8.28
N THR A 311 9.90 -47.36 -8.19
CA THR A 311 9.37 -48.73 -8.30
C THR A 311 8.49 -49.15 -7.12
N ASP A 312 8.44 -48.35 -6.04
CA ASP A 312 7.84 -48.72 -4.76
C ASP A 312 6.34 -48.36 -4.62
N GLN A 313 5.66 -47.97 -5.72
CA GLN A 313 4.23 -47.64 -5.76
C GLN A 313 3.80 -46.70 -4.62
N THR A 314 4.56 -45.67 -4.36
CA THR A 314 4.32 -44.68 -3.29
C THR A 314 3.14 -43.76 -3.68
N ALA A 315 2.17 -43.64 -2.77
CA ALA A 315 1.13 -42.59 -2.89
C ALA A 315 1.66 -41.29 -2.29
N ILE A 316 1.42 -40.16 -3.00
CA ILE A 316 1.79 -38.84 -2.53
C ILE A 316 0.53 -38.13 -1.98
N LEU A 317 0.56 -37.79 -0.68
CA LEU A 317 -0.49 -36.99 -0.05
C LEU A 317 0.00 -35.56 0.12
N ALA A 318 -0.66 -34.59 -0.54
CA ALA A 318 -0.40 -33.18 -0.37
C ALA A 318 -1.43 -32.56 0.58
N CYS A 319 -0.98 -32.02 1.71
CA CYS A 319 -1.82 -31.26 2.63
C CYS A 319 -1.60 -29.76 2.42
N MET A 320 -2.64 -29.05 1.99
CA MET A 320 -2.61 -27.58 1.79
C MET A 320 -3.16 -26.89 3.03
N VAL A 321 -2.32 -26.14 3.73
CA VAL A 321 -2.70 -25.38 4.93
C VAL A 321 -2.85 -23.91 4.55
N ASP A 322 -3.94 -23.26 4.96
CA ASP A 322 -4.17 -21.83 4.76
C ASP A 322 -4.42 -21.11 6.10
N PHE A 323 -3.86 -19.91 6.24
CA PHE A 323 -4.02 -19.09 7.43
C PHE A 323 -5.21 -18.16 7.30
N LYS A 324 -6.25 -18.38 8.11
CA LYS A 324 -7.40 -17.47 8.16
C LYS A 324 -6.99 -16.13 8.76
N LYS A 325 -7.14 -15.03 7.97
CA LYS A 325 -6.88 -13.64 8.42
C LYS A 325 -5.43 -13.41 8.89
N ALA A 326 -4.46 -13.98 8.18
CA ALA A 326 -3.04 -13.99 8.51
C ALA A 326 -2.49 -12.64 9.02
N PHE A 327 -2.77 -11.54 8.31
CA PHE A 327 -2.29 -10.20 8.71
C PHE A 327 -3.03 -9.63 9.93
N ASN A 328 -4.33 -9.86 10.05
CA ASN A 328 -5.13 -9.32 11.16
C ASN A 328 -4.89 -10.05 12.49
N ARG A 329 -4.32 -11.26 12.44
CA ARG A 329 -4.08 -12.15 13.60
C ARG A 329 -2.61 -12.26 13.98
N GLN A 330 -1.79 -11.26 13.71
CA GLN A 330 -0.41 -11.25 14.15
C GLN A 330 -0.32 -10.93 15.64
N ASN A 331 0.23 -11.86 16.41
CA ASN A 331 0.51 -11.65 17.83
C ASN A 331 1.82 -10.86 17.99
N HIS A 332 1.73 -9.62 18.40
CA HIS A 332 2.88 -8.73 18.52
C HIS A 332 3.90 -9.18 19.57
N ASN A 333 3.43 -9.69 20.73
CA ASN A 333 4.32 -10.16 21.80
C ASN A 333 5.15 -11.38 21.34
N LEU A 334 4.51 -12.33 20.65
CA LEU A 334 5.19 -13.48 20.07
C LEU A 334 6.18 -13.05 18.98
N LEU A 335 5.79 -12.12 18.12
CA LEU A 335 6.63 -11.62 17.05
C LEU A 335 7.90 -10.96 17.55
N ILE A 336 7.80 -10.07 18.55
CA ILE A 336 8.97 -9.42 19.18
C ILE A 336 9.87 -10.46 19.87
N THR A 337 9.29 -11.49 20.46
CA THR A 337 10.05 -12.60 21.06
C THR A 337 10.83 -13.34 19.98
N LYS A 338 10.20 -13.74 18.89
CA LYS A 338 10.88 -14.41 17.75
C LYS A 338 12.01 -13.57 17.16
N LEU A 339 11.76 -12.28 16.89
CA LEU A 339 12.81 -11.38 16.39
C LEU A 339 13.99 -11.27 17.36
N SER A 340 13.72 -11.21 18.67
CA SER A 340 14.76 -11.19 19.69
C SER A 340 15.58 -12.48 19.68
N ASP A 341 14.92 -13.64 19.59
CA ASP A 341 15.56 -14.96 19.54
C ASP A 341 16.36 -15.15 18.24
N MET A 342 15.94 -14.56 17.13
CA MET A 342 16.68 -14.49 15.86
C MET A 342 17.87 -13.50 15.88
N GLY A 343 18.22 -12.91 17.01
CA GLY A 343 19.40 -12.06 17.13
C GLY A 343 19.21 -10.58 16.82
N VAL A 344 18.00 -10.12 16.48
CA VAL A 344 17.74 -8.71 16.17
C VAL A 344 18.15 -7.80 17.32
N PRO A 345 18.94 -6.72 17.10
CA PRO A 345 19.45 -5.86 18.16
C PRO A 345 18.37 -5.02 18.84
N SER A 346 18.63 -4.59 20.04
CA SER A 346 17.72 -3.83 20.91
C SER A 346 17.13 -2.60 20.23
N TRP A 347 17.94 -1.78 19.54
CA TRP A 347 17.47 -0.57 18.86
C TRP A 347 16.43 -0.90 17.78
N LEU A 348 16.65 -1.96 17.00
CA LEU A 348 15.75 -2.34 15.90
C LEU A 348 14.47 -3.01 16.44
N LEU A 349 14.55 -3.78 17.54
CA LEU A 349 13.38 -4.27 18.25
C LEU A 349 12.50 -3.12 18.74
N LYS A 350 13.09 -2.05 19.30
CA LYS A 350 12.35 -0.85 19.74
C LYS A 350 11.61 -0.18 18.57
N VAL A 351 12.28 -0.01 17.43
CA VAL A 351 11.67 0.55 16.21
C VAL A 351 10.49 -0.31 15.74
N VAL A 352 10.63 -1.64 15.71
CA VAL A 352 9.54 -2.55 15.33
C VAL A 352 8.39 -2.50 16.33
N MET A 353 8.69 -2.47 17.63
CA MET A 353 7.67 -2.30 18.68
C MET A 353 6.91 -0.98 18.50
N ALA A 354 7.60 0.11 18.26
CA ALA A 354 6.99 1.43 18.03
C ALA A 354 6.14 1.45 16.76
N PHE A 355 6.56 0.76 15.69
CA PHE A 355 5.78 0.59 14.46
C PHE A 355 4.47 -0.16 14.69
N LEU A 356 4.47 -1.20 15.52
CA LEU A 356 3.31 -2.05 15.80
C LEU A 356 2.36 -1.45 16.83
N SER A 357 2.85 -0.60 17.74
CA SER A 357 2.06 -0.04 18.84
C SER A 357 1.18 1.14 18.39
N ASP A 358 0.02 1.28 19.03
CA ASP A 358 -0.91 2.43 18.89
C ASP A 358 -1.35 2.71 17.45
N ARG A 359 -1.45 1.67 16.63
CA ARG A 359 -1.93 1.80 15.26
C ARG A 359 -3.43 2.05 15.24
N LYS A 360 -3.84 2.82 14.22
CA LYS A 360 -5.25 3.18 14.01
C LYS A 360 -5.62 3.01 12.55
N MET A 361 -6.87 2.64 12.29
CA MET A 361 -7.38 2.54 10.91
C MET A 361 -8.64 3.36 10.71
N VAL A 362 -8.83 3.77 9.45
CA VAL A 362 -10.07 4.34 8.91
C VAL A 362 -10.44 3.55 7.67
N ILE A 363 -11.65 3.03 7.61
CA ILE A 363 -12.17 2.35 6.41
C ILE A 363 -12.69 3.39 5.42
N ARG A 364 -12.25 3.26 4.18
CA ARG A 364 -12.81 4.00 3.03
C ARG A 364 -13.67 3.06 2.20
N TYR A 365 -14.98 3.28 2.23
CA TYR A 365 -15.96 2.47 1.51
C TYR A 365 -16.93 3.37 0.73
N LYS A 366 -17.08 3.17 -0.57
CA LYS A 366 -17.94 3.97 -1.48
C LYS A 366 -17.82 5.49 -1.29
N GLY A 367 -16.59 5.97 -1.06
CA GLY A 367 -16.32 7.41 -0.84
C GLY A 367 -16.64 7.93 0.55
N LYS A 368 -17.15 7.09 1.47
CA LYS A 368 -17.38 7.41 2.87
C LYS A 368 -16.24 6.90 3.73
N LEU A 369 -16.04 7.53 4.89
CA LEU A 369 -14.98 7.19 5.84
C LEU A 369 -15.61 6.78 7.15
N SER A 370 -15.14 5.68 7.72
CA SER A 370 -15.53 5.31 9.09
C SER A 370 -14.90 6.25 10.12
N SER A 371 -15.36 6.14 11.36
CA SER A 371 -14.62 6.63 12.51
C SER A 371 -13.27 5.91 12.63
N MET A 372 -12.32 6.55 13.33
CA MET A 372 -11.01 5.98 13.58
C MET A 372 -11.09 4.87 14.63
N LYS A 373 -10.60 3.67 14.30
CA LYS A 373 -10.57 2.51 15.18
C LYS A 373 -9.13 2.18 15.61
N ASN A 374 -8.94 1.78 16.85
CA ASN A 374 -7.65 1.32 17.35
C ASN A 374 -7.39 -0.13 16.91
N LEU A 375 -6.14 -0.43 16.59
CA LEU A 375 -5.66 -1.77 16.22
C LEU A 375 -4.62 -2.24 17.25
N PRO A 376 -5.03 -2.95 18.30
CA PRO A 376 -4.10 -3.45 19.32
C PRO A 376 -3.23 -4.63 18.85
N GLY A 377 -3.61 -5.30 17.78
CA GLY A 377 -2.91 -6.43 17.17
C GLY A 377 -3.00 -6.41 15.65
N GLY A 378 -2.45 -7.42 15.01
CA GLY A 378 -2.38 -7.51 13.55
C GLY A 378 -1.27 -6.64 12.93
N GLY A 379 -1.07 -6.79 11.63
CA GLY A 379 -0.10 -6.02 10.84
C GLY A 379 -0.74 -5.39 9.62
N PRO A 380 -0.23 -4.23 9.14
CA PRO A 380 -0.79 -3.54 7.98
C PRO A 380 -0.62 -4.36 6.71
N GLN A 381 -1.73 -4.83 6.14
CA GLN A 381 -1.73 -5.61 4.91
C GLN A 381 -1.44 -4.70 3.70
N GLY A 382 -0.33 -4.94 3.02
CA GLY A 382 0.10 -4.15 1.85
C GLY A 382 1.33 -3.28 2.10
N THR A 383 1.97 -3.40 3.25
CA THR A 383 3.27 -2.78 3.56
C THR A 383 4.41 -3.81 3.49
N LEU A 384 5.64 -3.32 3.30
CA LEU A 384 6.82 -4.18 3.23
C LEU A 384 7.14 -4.81 4.60
N LEU A 385 7.10 -3.98 5.63
CA LEU A 385 7.42 -4.43 6.99
C LEU A 385 6.35 -5.40 7.50
N GLY A 386 5.06 -5.11 7.29
CA GLY A 386 3.98 -6.02 7.67
C GLY A 386 4.11 -7.42 7.04
N LEU A 387 4.57 -7.51 5.77
CA LEU A 387 4.82 -8.78 5.11
C LEU A 387 6.00 -9.54 5.73
N LEU A 388 7.14 -8.86 5.95
CA LEU A 388 8.31 -9.49 6.57
C LEU A 388 8.00 -9.99 7.97
N LEU A 389 7.27 -9.22 8.76
CA LEU A 389 6.87 -9.61 10.12
C LEU A 389 5.95 -10.83 10.12
N PHE A 390 5.07 -10.96 9.12
CA PHE A 390 4.27 -12.18 8.95
C PHE A 390 5.15 -13.39 8.60
N ILE A 391 6.14 -13.24 7.71
CA ILE A 391 7.10 -14.30 7.38
C ILE A 391 7.85 -14.75 8.62
N VAL A 392 8.33 -13.84 9.45
CA VAL A 392 8.99 -14.17 10.74
C VAL A 392 8.05 -14.95 11.66
N LEU A 393 6.77 -14.56 11.71
CA LEU A 393 5.80 -15.22 12.58
C LEU A 393 5.60 -16.70 12.23
N ILE A 394 5.60 -17.02 10.92
CA ILE A 394 5.36 -18.38 10.42
C ILE A 394 6.65 -19.17 10.13
N ASN A 395 7.83 -18.59 10.36
CA ASN A 395 9.11 -19.16 9.93
C ASN A 395 9.42 -20.54 10.52
N ASP A 396 8.87 -20.86 11.67
CA ASP A 396 8.99 -22.14 12.35
C ASP A 396 7.73 -23.04 12.24
N ALA A 397 6.75 -22.63 11.43
CA ALA A 397 5.55 -23.43 11.21
C ALA A 397 5.86 -24.66 10.33
N GLY A 398 5.75 -25.87 10.90
CA GLY A 398 5.94 -27.12 10.15
C GLY A 398 7.35 -27.72 10.25
N PHE A 399 8.13 -27.38 11.26
CA PHE A 399 9.48 -27.90 11.52
C PHE A 399 9.57 -28.91 12.69
N GLU A 400 8.47 -29.49 13.12
CA GLU A 400 8.48 -30.61 14.05
C GLU A 400 8.29 -31.95 13.33
#